data_5038c81eefa56110aff1cb2dfc799113
#
_entry.id   5038c81eefa56110aff1cb2dfc799113
#
_cell.length_a   1.000
_cell.length_b   1.000
_cell.length_c   1.000
_cell.angle_alpha   90.00
_cell.angle_beta   90.00
_cell.angle_gamma   90.00
#
_symmetry.space_group_name_H-M   'P 1'
#
loop_
_entity.id
_entity.type
_entity.pdbx_description
1 polymer ?
#
loop_
_entity_poly.entity_id
_entity_poly.type
_entity_poly.pdbx_seq_one_letter_code
_entity_poly.pdbx_strand_id
1 'polypeptide(L)'
;WVHGDLTSKTERGGIIIHGRSDATLNIAGVRIGTSEIYSALDGVPEITGALAIAQPWNGDQRIVLFLISSDTTEDFIEKAKKIIRTKTSPRHVPGAIFFVRDLPRTFNGKLAEIAATDVAHGRPVRNLGSLANPESLEEIGKFLLTS
;
A
#
# COMPACT_ATOMS: atom_id res chain seq x y z
N TRP A 1 7.31 7.45 21.13
CA TRP A 1 7.19 7.41 20.72
C TRP A 1 6.98 7.79 19.95
N VAL A 2 6.95 7.77 19.84
CA VAL A 2 6.84 7.84 19.23
C VAL A 2 6.50 8.13 18.53
N HIS A 3 6.54 8.14 18.39
CA HIS A 3 6.32 8.15 17.84
C HIS A 3 5.81 8.35 17.15
N GLY A 4 5.65 8.33 16.98
CA GLY A 4 5.25 8.37 16.50
C GLY A 4 4.73 9.00 16.00
N ASP A 5 4.52 9.38 16.27
CA ASP A 5 3.90 9.88 15.86
C ASP A 5 3.62 10.67 14.88
N LEU A 6 4.00 10.73 14.42
CA LEU A 6 3.97 11.29 13.38
C LEU A 6 2.78 11.67 12.82
N THR A 7 1.97 11.29 13.28
CA THR A 7 0.78 11.55 12.80
C THR A 7 0.37 12.91 12.74
N SER A 8 1.02 13.70 13.35
CA SER A 8 0.60 15.03 13.43
C SER A 8 0.57 15.74 12.15
N LYS A 9 1.09 15.18 11.15
CA LYS A 9 1.09 15.84 10.02
C LYS A 9 -0.16 15.90 9.36
N THR A 10 -1.13 15.31 9.83
CA THR A 10 -2.34 15.28 9.12
C THR A 10 -2.98 16.57 8.93
N GLU A 11 -2.62 17.53 9.71
CA GLU A 11 -3.27 18.72 9.56
C GLU A 11 -2.96 19.36 8.29
N ARG A 12 -2.02 18.94 7.58
CA ARG A 12 -1.76 19.47 6.35
C ARG A 12 -2.66 18.89 5.38
N GLY A 13 -3.60 18.14 5.71
CA GLY A 13 -4.45 17.54 4.80
C GLY A 13 -3.76 16.64 3.90
N GLY A 14 -2.60 16.29 4.20
CA GLY A 14 -1.89 15.45 3.35
C GLY A 14 -2.09 14.07 3.73
N ILE A 15 -1.09 13.29 3.54
CA ILE A 15 -1.15 11.98 3.70
C ILE A 15 -1.17 11.49 4.99
N ILE A 16 -1.86 10.51 5.28
CA ILE A 16 -1.77 9.86 6.45
C ILE A 16 -1.30 8.55 6.20
N ILE A 17 -0.07 8.36 6.04
CA ILE A 17 0.49 7.08 5.86
C ILE A 17 0.95 6.61 7.16
N HIS A 18 0.22 5.81 7.82
CA HIS A 18 0.62 5.35 9.03
C HIS A 18 1.35 4.26 9.03
N GLY A 19 2.06 4.00 8.85
CA GLY A 19 2.67 3.04 8.83
C GLY A 19 3.61 2.59 9.46
N ARG A 20 4.19 2.74 10.10
CA ARG A 20 5.16 2.15 10.70
C ARG A 20 5.25 0.84 10.24
N SER A 21 5.44 0.49 9.11
CA SER A 21 5.58 -0.83 8.67
C SER A 21 6.97 -1.31 8.68
N ASP A 22 7.19 -2.47 9.23
CA ASP A 22 8.46 -3.11 9.13
C ASP A 22 8.40 -4.12 8.02
N ALA A 23 7.37 -4.16 7.21
CA ALA A 23 7.22 -5.17 6.18
C ALA A 23 8.23 -4.95 5.07
N THR A 24 8.71 -6.06 4.53
CA THR A 24 9.55 -6.02 3.35
C THR A 24 8.97 -6.93 2.29
N LEU A 25 9.20 -6.57 1.04
CA LEU A 25 8.75 -7.36 -0.09
C LEU A 25 9.98 -7.91 -0.80
N ASN A 26 9.87 -9.14 -1.31
CA ASN A 26 10.95 -9.73 -2.07
C ASN A 26 10.50 -9.81 -3.51
N ILE A 27 11.07 -8.97 -4.35
CA ILE A 27 10.70 -8.89 -5.76
C ILE A 27 11.93 -9.23 -6.58
N ALA A 28 11.86 -10.30 -7.34
CA ALA A 28 12.98 -10.74 -8.18
C ALA A 28 14.26 -10.86 -7.37
N GLY A 29 14.14 -11.36 -6.14
CA GLY A 29 15.30 -11.54 -5.29
C GLY A 29 15.78 -10.31 -4.56
N VAL A 30 15.12 -9.18 -4.76
CA VAL A 30 15.51 -7.93 -4.11
C VAL A 30 14.55 -7.63 -2.97
N ARG A 31 15.10 -7.27 -1.81
CA ARG A 31 14.27 -6.94 -0.66
C ARG A 31 13.93 -5.46 -0.69
N ILE A 32 12.65 -5.14 -0.66
CA ILE A 32 12.17 -3.77 -0.74
C ILE A 32 11.32 -3.47 0.49
N GLY A 33 11.65 -2.42 1.20
CA GLY A 33 10.86 -2.01 2.36
C GLY A 33 9.65 -1.21 1.94
N THR A 34 8.49 -1.58 2.45
CA THR A 34 7.27 -0.85 2.09
C THR A 34 7.30 0.58 2.59
N SER A 35 7.98 0.84 3.70
CA SER A 35 8.03 2.19 4.22
C SER A 35 8.72 3.16 3.26
N GLU A 36 9.62 2.65 2.43
CA GLU A 36 10.27 3.52 1.45
C GLU A 36 9.29 3.99 0.39
N ILE A 37 8.37 3.11 0.00
CA ILE A 37 7.34 3.47 -0.96
C ILE A 37 6.40 4.50 -0.35
N TYR A 38 6.00 4.28 0.89
CA TYR A 38 5.09 5.20 1.55
C TYR A 38 5.73 6.57 1.73
N SER A 39 7.00 6.60 2.09
CA SER A 39 7.70 7.87 2.25
C SER A 39 7.82 8.62 0.94
N ALA A 40 8.00 7.90 -0.16
CA ALA A 40 8.09 8.55 -1.47
C ALA A 40 6.78 9.25 -1.82
N LEU A 41 5.66 8.71 -1.38
CA LEU A 41 4.36 9.30 -1.68
C LEU A 41 3.92 10.35 -0.67
N ASP A 42 4.67 10.49 0.42
CA ASP A 42 4.35 11.47 1.43
C ASP A 42 4.50 12.86 0.82
N GLY A 43 3.53 13.70 1.01
CA GLY A 43 3.56 15.03 0.41
C GLY A 43 2.77 15.14 -0.88
N VAL A 44 2.25 14.06 -1.40
CA VAL A 44 1.38 14.13 -2.58
C VAL A 44 -0.04 14.38 -2.07
N PRO A 45 -0.59 15.57 -2.27
CA PRO A 45 -1.83 15.93 -1.61
C PRO A 45 -3.04 15.11 -2.02
N GLU A 46 -3.03 14.57 -3.22
CA GLU A 46 -4.16 13.78 -3.68
C GLU A 46 -4.25 12.43 -2.98
N ILE A 47 -3.14 11.92 -2.44
CA ILE A 47 -3.11 10.60 -1.84
C ILE A 47 -3.34 10.71 -0.35
N THR A 48 -4.33 10.00 0.16
CA THR A 48 -4.62 9.99 1.59
C THR A 48 -4.37 8.63 2.22
N GLY A 49 -4.04 7.63 1.44
CA GLY A 49 -3.68 6.33 1.98
C GLY A 49 -2.98 5.50 0.94
N ALA A 50 -2.11 4.61 1.38
CA ALA A 50 -1.35 3.74 0.49
C ALA A 50 -1.07 2.42 1.18
N LEU A 51 -1.12 1.34 0.41
CA LEU A 51 -0.80 0.01 0.90
C LEU A 51 -0.07 -0.74 -0.19
N ALA A 52 1.13 -1.21 0.09
CA ALA A 52 1.94 -1.95 -0.88
C ALA A 52 2.09 -3.39 -0.43
N ILE A 53 1.87 -4.30 -1.35
CA ILE A 53 2.03 -5.73 -1.07
C ILE A 53 2.71 -6.39 -2.26
N ALA A 54 3.20 -7.61 -2.05
CA ALA A 54 3.75 -8.41 -3.13
C ALA A 54 2.71 -9.41 -3.58
N GLN A 55 2.51 -9.50 -4.88
CA GLN A 55 1.56 -10.43 -5.48
C GLN A 55 2.31 -11.41 -6.36
N PRO A 56 2.01 -12.72 -6.30
CA PRO A 56 2.60 -13.66 -7.24
C PRO A 56 2.25 -13.27 -8.67
N TRP A 57 3.27 -13.24 -9.53
CA TRP A 57 3.05 -12.78 -10.90
C TRP A 57 4.11 -13.36 -11.82
N ASN A 58 3.68 -14.08 -12.82
CA ASN A 58 4.60 -14.63 -13.85
C ASN A 58 5.78 -15.40 -13.28
N GLY A 59 5.52 -16.23 -12.29
CA GLY A 59 6.59 -17.05 -11.71
C GLY A 59 7.46 -16.35 -10.69
N ASP A 60 7.17 -15.11 -10.42
CA ASP A 60 7.91 -14.33 -9.43
C ASP A 60 6.86 -13.53 -8.64
N GLN A 61 7.18 -12.32 -8.27
CA GLN A 61 6.24 -11.45 -7.57
C GLN A 61 6.37 -10.05 -8.13
N ARG A 62 5.30 -9.29 -8.01
CA ARG A 62 5.35 -7.87 -8.36
C ARG A 62 4.78 -7.08 -7.21
N ILE A 63 5.12 -5.80 -7.15
CA ILE A 63 4.55 -4.91 -6.15
C ILE A 63 3.20 -4.44 -6.66
N VAL A 64 2.18 -4.54 -5.82
CA VAL A 64 0.87 -3.96 -6.11
C VAL A 64 0.63 -2.87 -5.08
N LEU A 65 0.28 -1.69 -5.55
CA LEU A 65 0.05 -0.56 -4.68
C LEU A 65 -1.42 -0.17 -4.74
N PHE A 66 -2.06 -0.10 -3.58
CA PHE A 66 -3.44 0.35 -3.48
C PHE A 66 -3.42 1.76 -2.91
N LEU A 67 -4.11 2.68 -3.56
CA LEU A 67 -4.12 4.07 -3.14
C LEU A 67 -5.54 4.55 -2.88
N ILE A 68 -5.67 5.37 -1.86
CA ILE A 68 -6.87 6.16 -1.66
C ILE A 68 -6.49 7.54 -2.16
N SER A 69 -7.09 7.98 -3.24
CA SER A 69 -6.68 9.21 -3.89
C SER A 69 -7.87 9.97 -4.44
N SER A 70 -7.77 11.29 -4.45
CA SER A 70 -8.79 12.11 -5.06
C SER A 70 -8.66 12.15 -6.57
N ASP A 71 -7.50 11.79 -7.10
CA ASP A 71 -7.28 11.73 -8.54
C ASP A 71 -7.07 10.27 -8.91
N THR A 72 -7.94 9.72 -9.73
CA THR A 72 -7.88 8.30 -10.10
C THR A 72 -7.65 8.11 -11.59
N THR A 73 -7.05 9.09 -12.26
CA THR A 73 -6.79 8.99 -13.68
C THR A 73 -5.53 8.17 -13.96
N GLU A 74 -5.41 7.72 -15.20
CA GLU A 74 -4.20 7.01 -15.58
C GLU A 74 -2.98 7.91 -15.55
N ASP A 75 -3.18 9.19 -15.84
CA ASP A 75 -2.08 10.14 -15.74
C ASP A 75 -1.55 10.20 -14.32
N PHE A 76 -2.44 10.10 -13.34
CA PHE A 76 -2.00 10.13 -11.96
C PHE A 76 -1.24 8.85 -11.59
N ILE A 77 -1.62 7.72 -12.16
CA ILE A 77 -0.89 6.49 -11.95
C ILE A 77 0.56 6.65 -12.43
N GLU A 78 0.74 7.22 -13.62
CA GLU A 78 2.08 7.44 -14.15
C GLU A 78 2.86 8.43 -13.29
N LYS A 79 2.18 9.45 -12.80
CA LYS A 79 2.82 10.42 -11.91
C LYS A 79 3.28 9.75 -10.64
N ALA A 80 2.46 8.89 -10.04
CA ALA A 80 2.84 8.20 -8.81
C ALA A 80 4.03 7.28 -9.04
N LYS A 81 4.04 6.56 -10.17
CA LYS A 81 5.18 5.70 -10.50
C LYS A 81 6.45 6.51 -10.66
N LYS A 82 6.37 7.66 -11.29
CA LYS A 82 7.53 8.50 -11.49
C LYS A 82 8.05 9.03 -10.18
N ILE A 83 7.17 9.41 -9.28
CA ILE A 83 7.56 9.91 -7.97
C ILE A 83 8.30 8.82 -7.21
N ILE A 84 7.77 7.61 -7.21
CA ILE A 84 8.42 6.51 -6.50
C ILE A 84 9.79 6.24 -7.11
N ARG A 85 9.87 6.19 -8.44
CA ARG A 85 11.14 5.91 -9.07
C ARG A 85 12.18 6.99 -8.77
N THR A 86 11.77 8.22 -8.80
CA THR A 86 12.69 9.33 -8.57
C THR A 86 13.18 9.38 -7.14
N LYS A 87 12.29 9.10 -6.18
CA LYS A 87 12.67 9.23 -4.79
C LYS A 87 13.28 7.96 -4.19
N THR A 88 13.09 6.82 -4.83
CA THR A 88 13.67 5.57 -4.34
C THR A 88 14.50 4.92 -5.45
N SER A 89 13.91 4.02 -6.22
CA SER A 89 14.63 3.35 -7.31
C SER A 89 13.63 2.74 -8.26
N PRO A 90 14.06 2.35 -9.46
CA PRO A 90 13.16 1.65 -10.38
C PRO A 90 12.61 0.36 -9.80
N ARG A 91 13.34 -0.26 -8.87
CA ARG A 91 12.87 -1.52 -8.31
C ARG A 91 11.70 -1.35 -7.37
N HIS A 92 11.48 -0.14 -6.87
CA HIS A 92 10.37 0.15 -5.97
C HIS A 92 9.08 0.47 -6.73
N VAL A 93 9.16 0.65 -8.04
CA VAL A 93 7.99 1.05 -8.82
C VAL A 93 7.00 -0.12 -8.89
N PRO A 94 5.74 0.09 -8.50
CA PRO A 94 4.77 -1.00 -8.52
C PRO A 94 4.50 -1.50 -9.92
N GLY A 95 4.24 -2.79 -10.03
CA GLY A 95 3.80 -3.36 -11.30
C GLY A 95 2.35 -3.04 -11.59
N ALA A 96 1.56 -2.72 -10.58
CA ALA A 96 0.18 -2.32 -10.76
C ALA A 96 -0.21 -1.35 -9.65
N ILE A 97 -1.05 -0.39 -9.96
CA ILE A 97 -1.59 0.54 -8.98
C ILE A 97 -3.11 0.52 -9.15
N PHE A 98 -3.82 0.34 -8.04
CA PHE A 98 -5.27 0.33 -8.05
C PHE A 98 -5.77 1.37 -7.05
N PHE A 99 -6.90 2.00 -7.37
CA PHE A 99 -7.48 2.97 -6.45
C PHE A 99 -8.61 2.29 -5.69
N VAL A 100 -8.61 2.45 -4.39
CA VAL A 100 -9.60 1.83 -3.51
C VAL A 100 -10.22 2.89 -2.63
N ARG A 101 -11.37 2.55 -2.04
CA ARG A 101 -12.05 3.51 -1.18
C ARG A 101 -11.55 3.45 0.25
N ASP A 102 -10.98 2.33 0.63
CA ASP A 102 -10.47 2.18 1.99
C ASP A 102 -9.39 1.12 2.00
N LEU A 103 -8.61 1.10 3.05
CA LEU A 103 -7.53 0.15 3.21
C LEU A 103 -7.75 -0.63 4.49
N PRO A 104 -7.39 -1.92 4.52
CA PRO A 104 -7.59 -2.71 5.73
C PRO A 104 -6.70 -2.20 6.86
N ARG A 105 -7.29 -2.03 8.02
CA ARG A 105 -6.58 -1.52 9.19
C ARG A 105 -6.97 -2.34 10.40
N THR A 106 -6.05 -2.43 11.33
CA THR A 106 -6.35 -3.05 12.62
C THR A 106 -7.11 -2.05 13.47
N PHE A 107 -7.63 -2.52 14.61
CA PHE A 107 -8.32 -1.61 15.50
C PHE A 107 -7.40 -0.54 16.07
N ASN A 108 -6.09 -0.74 15.99
CA ASN A 108 -5.16 0.28 16.42
C ASN A 108 -4.81 1.26 15.31
N GLY A 109 -5.44 1.15 14.17
CA GLY A 109 -5.22 2.08 13.06
C GLY A 109 -4.04 1.78 12.18
N LYS A 110 -3.36 0.64 12.40
CA LYS A 110 -2.22 0.29 11.56
C LYS A 110 -2.67 -0.40 10.29
N LEU A 111 -1.92 -0.22 9.23
CA LEU A 111 -2.23 -0.90 7.98
C LEU A 111 -2.09 -2.41 8.17
N ALA A 112 -3.01 -3.14 7.63
CA ALA A 112 -3.02 -4.58 7.75
C ALA A 112 -2.39 -5.21 6.51
N GLU A 113 -1.10 -5.01 6.35
CA GLU A 113 -0.39 -5.52 5.18
C GLU A 113 -0.40 -7.03 5.11
N ILE A 114 -0.34 -7.70 6.24
CA ILE A 114 -0.35 -9.16 6.26
C ILE A 114 -1.68 -9.68 5.73
N ALA A 115 -2.78 -9.06 6.14
CA ALA A 115 -4.10 -9.50 5.68
C ALA A 115 -4.22 -9.31 4.17
N ALA A 116 -3.78 -8.18 3.65
CA ALA A 116 -3.83 -7.93 2.22
C ALA A 116 -2.92 -8.90 1.47
N THR A 117 -1.76 -9.21 2.02
CA THR A 117 -0.85 -10.17 1.42
C THR A 117 -1.47 -11.56 1.38
N ASP A 118 -2.18 -11.96 2.43
CA ASP A 118 -2.86 -13.25 2.42
C ASP A 118 -3.89 -13.31 1.30
N VAL A 119 -4.62 -12.23 1.06
CA VAL A 119 -5.58 -12.18 -0.03
C VAL A 119 -4.85 -12.32 -1.37
N ALA A 120 -3.73 -11.63 -1.53
CA ALA A 120 -2.99 -11.68 -2.78
C ALA A 120 -2.45 -13.06 -3.09
N HIS A 121 -2.15 -13.84 -2.05
CA HIS A 121 -1.59 -15.17 -2.22
C HIS A 121 -2.65 -16.26 -2.15
N GLY A 122 -3.92 -15.90 -2.05
CA GLY A 122 -5.00 -16.89 -2.00
C GLY A 122 -5.06 -17.65 -0.70
N ARG A 123 -4.51 -17.11 0.36
CA ARG A 123 -4.50 -17.78 1.65
C ARG A 123 -5.61 -17.24 2.54
N PRO A 124 -6.08 -18.03 3.50
CA PRO A 124 -7.03 -17.50 4.46
C PRO A 124 -6.40 -16.34 5.25
N VAL A 125 -7.19 -15.33 5.54
CA VAL A 125 -6.69 -14.17 6.26
C VAL A 125 -6.50 -14.54 7.73
N ARG A 126 -5.25 -14.40 8.21
CA ARG A 126 -4.92 -14.88 9.54
C ARG A 126 -5.49 -14.08 10.67
N ASN A 127 -5.60 -12.80 10.55
CA ASN A 127 -6.05 -11.96 11.64
C ASN A 127 -7.32 -11.22 11.30
N LEU A 128 -8.28 -11.92 10.68
CA LEU A 128 -9.49 -11.25 10.23
C LEU A 128 -10.23 -10.58 11.39
N GLY A 129 -10.24 -11.22 12.54
CA GLY A 129 -10.97 -10.68 13.68
C GLY A 129 -10.35 -9.44 14.29
N SER A 130 -9.10 -9.12 13.95
CA SER A 130 -8.47 -7.93 14.47
C SER A 130 -8.60 -6.72 13.54
N LEU A 131 -9.31 -6.88 12.42
CA LEU A 131 -9.46 -5.77 11.49
C LEU A 131 -10.65 -4.92 11.84
N ALA A 132 -10.47 -3.62 11.78
CA ALA A 132 -11.55 -2.69 12.02
C ALA A 132 -12.49 -2.61 10.83
N ASN A 133 -11.99 -2.87 9.63
CA ASN A 133 -12.77 -2.76 8.41
C ASN A 133 -12.50 -3.92 7.46
N PRO A 134 -12.89 -5.14 7.84
CA PRO A 134 -12.55 -6.30 7.01
C PRO A 134 -13.16 -6.25 5.62
N GLU A 135 -14.23 -5.48 5.44
CA GLU A 135 -14.83 -5.36 4.12
C GLU A 135 -13.89 -4.73 3.10
N SER A 136 -12.88 -4.00 3.55
CA SER A 136 -11.93 -3.41 2.61
C SER A 136 -11.13 -4.49 1.88
N LEU A 137 -10.99 -5.67 2.47
CA LEU A 137 -10.29 -6.75 1.80
C LEU A 137 -11.06 -7.27 0.60
N GLU A 138 -12.37 -7.12 0.58
CA GLU A 138 -13.16 -7.57 -0.56
C GLU A 138 -12.84 -6.74 -1.79
N GLU A 139 -12.68 -5.45 -1.63
CA GLU A 139 -12.32 -4.58 -2.74
C GLU A 139 -10.93 -4.92 -3.26
N ILE A 140 -9.99 -5.13 -2.36
CA ILE A 140 -8.64 -5.52 -2.73
C ILE A 140 -8.67 -6.85 -3.51
N GLY A 141 -9.43 -7.81 -3.01
CA GLY A 141 -9.53 -9.10 -3.69
C GLY A 141 -10.08 -8.99 -5.09
N LYS A 142 -11.05 -8.11 -5.30
CA LYS A 142 -11.60 -7.94 -6.63
C LYS A 142 -10.57 -7.43 -7.61
N PHE A 143 -9.76 -6.48 -7.22
CA PHE A 143 -8.72 -5.97 -8.10
C PHE A 143 -7.67 -7.04 -8.39
N LEU A 144 -7.30 -7.82 -7.39
CA LEU A 144 -6.28 -8.83 -7.58
C LEU A 144 -6.75 -9.97 -8.46
N LEU A 145 -8.05 -10.28 -8.41
CA LEU A 145 -8.55 -11.35 -9.26
C LEU A 145 -8.66 -10.91 -10.72
N THR A 146 -8.82 -9.65 -10.99
CA THR A 146 -8.97 -9.19 -12.34
C THR A 146 -7.67 -8.76 -12.98
N SER A 147 -6.60 -8.72 -12.24
CA SER A 147 -5.31 -8.29 -12.80
C SER A 147 -4.43 -9.45 -13.33
#